data_52d40f9562b0ac34b456bf53e63eef08
#
_entry.id   52d40f9562b0ac34b456bf53e63eef08
#
_cell.length_a   1.000
_cell.length_b   1.000
_cell.length_c   1.000
_cell.angle_alpha   90.00
_cell.angle_beta   90.00
_cell.angle_gamma   90.00
#
_symmetry.space_group_name_H-M   'P 1'
#
loop_
_entity.id
_entity.type
_entity.pdbx_description
1 polymer ?
#
loop_
_entity_poly.entity_id
_entity_poly.type
_entity_poly.pdbx_seq_one_letter_code
_entity_poly.pdbx_strand_id
1 'polypeptide(L)' 'MKGLYQVTAMRAKKIISEEVYGNIAEKDTLFNRLMTRHKIPHARRHEWKLQEVKLNKEIND' A
#
# COMPACT_ATOMS: atom_id res chain seq x y z
N MET A 1 0.73 -10.24 -10.81
CA MET A 1 -0.02 -11.20 -9.96
C MET A 1 -1.00 -10.44 -9.08
N LYS A 2 -2.27 -10.79 -9.16
CA LYS A 2 -3.30 -10.18 -8.32
C LYS A 2 -3.40 -10.91 -6.99
N GLY A 3 -3.68 -10.17 -5.93
CA GLY A 3 -3.81 -10.76 -4.62
C GLY A 3 -4.06 -9.75 -3.53
N LEU A 4 -4.00 -10.23 -2.31
CA LEU A 4 -4.04 -9.39 -1.12
C LEU A 4 -2.61 -9.21 -0.65
N TYR A 5 -2.17 -7.97 -0.61
CA TYR A 5 -0.81 -7.61 -0.22
C TYR A 5 -0.81 -6.82 1.07
N GLN A 6 0.12 -7.16 1.94
CA GLN A 6 0.39 -6.33 3.11
C GLN A 6 1.28 -5.19 2.63
N VAL A 7 0.73 -3.99 2.61
CA VAL A 7 1.44 -2.80 2.12
C VAL A 7 1.82 -1.94 3.32
N THR A 8 3.09 -1.61 3.42
CA THR A 8 3.64 -0.83 4.54
C THR A 8 4.27 0.44 4.00
N ALA A 9 3.95 1.55 4.61
CA ALA A 9 4.54 2.85 4.28
C ALA A 9 4.99 3.57 5.54
N MET A 10 5.94 4.47 5.37
CA MET A 10 6.56 5.18 6.48
C MET A 10 6.67 6.68 6.21
N ARG A 11 6.41 7.48 7.23
CA ARG A 11 6.67 8.92 7.23
C ARG A 11 7.38 9.25 8.53
N ALA A 12 8.63 9.69 8.46
CA ALA A 12 9.48 9.90 9.63
C ALA A 12 9.51 8.62 10.48
N LYS A 13 9.04 8.66 11.73
CA LYS A 13 9.01 7.49 12.61
C LYS A 13 7.66 6.80 12.63
N LYS A 14 6.71 7.26 11.82
CA LYS A 14 5.36 6.68 11.80
C LYS A 14 5.27 5.64 10.71
N ILE A 15 4.75 4.47 11.05
CA ILE A 15 4.58 3.35 10.13
C ILE A 15 3.10 2.99 10.06
N ILE A 16 2.57 2.83 8.86
CA ILE A 16 1.22 2.32 8.64
C ILE A 16 1.30 1.10 7.73
N SER A 17 0.42 0.15 7.97
CA SER A 17 0.40 -1.10 7.21
C SER A 17 -1.02 -1.65 7.17
N GLU A 18 -1.48 -1.98 5.97
CA GLU A 18 -2.81 -2.56 5.76
C GLU A 18 -2.77 -3.57 4.65
N GLU A 19 -3.72 -4.50 4.68
CA GLU A 19 -3.91 -5.43 3.60
C GLU A 19 -4.76 -4.77 2.53
N VAL A 20 -4.24 -4.71 1.30
CA VAL A 20 -4.96 -4.13 0.16
C VAL A 20 -4.94 -5.09 -1.02
N TYR A 21 -6.02 -5.10 -1.79
CA TYR A 21 -6.10 -5.87 -3.01
C TYR A 21 -5.43 -5.13 -4.15
N GLY A 22 -4.74 -5.85 -5.01
CA GLY A 22 -4.15 -5.27 -6.20
C GLY A 22 -3.18 -6.19 -6.91
N ASN A 23 -2.35 -5.61 -7.75
CA ASN A 23 -1.36 -6.31 -8.55
C ASN A 23 0.03 -5.81 -8.17
N ILE A 24 0.97 -6.74 -7.93
CA ILE A 24 2.34 -6.38 -7.54
C ILE A 24 3.05 -5.53 -8.61
N ALA A 25 2.64 -5.66 -9.88
CA ALA A 25 3.20 -4.86 -10.96
C ALA A 25 2.77 -3.39 -10.88
N GLU A 26 1.75 -3.08 -10.08
CA GLU A 26 1.21 -1.74 -9.94
C GLU A 26 1.38 -1.24 -8.51
N LYS A 27 2.63 -1.06 -8.09
CA LYS A 27 2.95 -0.64 -6.72
C LYS A 27 2.38 0.73 -6.35
N ASP A 28 2.31 1.64 -7.32
CA ASP A 28 1.73 2.96 -7.07
C ASP A 28 0.26 2.87 -6.71
N THR A 29 -0.46 1.97 -7.36
CA THR A 29 -1.87 1.73 -7.05
C THR A 29 -2.03 1.16 -5.64
N LEU A 30 -1.17 0.20 -5.28
CA LEU A 30 -1.19 -0.38 -3.93
C LEU A 30 -0.90 0.69 -2.88
N PHE A 31 0.09 1.53 -3.14
CA PHE A 31 0.44 2.63 -2.24
C PHE A 31 -0.75 3.59 -2.07
N ASN A 32 -1.37 3.99 -3.17
CA ASN A 32 -2.52 4.91 -3.12
C ASN A 32 -3.71 4.32 -2.38
N ARG A 33 -3.94 3.01 -2.50
CA ARG A 33 -5.00 2.34 -1.76
C ARG A 33 -4.73 2.34 -0.26
N LEU A 34 -3.46 2.14 0.13
CA LEU A 34 -3.06 2.27 1.53
C LEU A 34 -3.31 3.68 2.05
N MET A 35 -2.91 4.69 1.28
CA MET A 35 -3.11 6.09 1.67
C MET A 35 -4.59 6.40 1.84
N THR A 36 -5.43 5.91 0.93
CA THR A 36 -6.88 6.12 0.99
C THR A 36 -7.48 5.48 2.24
N ARG A 37 -7.03 4.27 2.59
CA ARG A 37 -7.52 3.60 3.80
C ARG A 37 -7.21 4.39 5.07
N HIS A 38 -6.07 5.06 5.09
CA HIS A 38 -5.66 5.88 6.24
C HIS A 38 -6.09 7.34 6.10
N LYS A 39 -6.91 7.64 5.11
CA LYS A 39 -7.47 8.98 4.88
C LYS A 39 -6.41 10.06 4.76
N ILE A 40 -5.29 9.72 4.12
CA ILE A 40 -4.20 10.67 3.91
C ILE A 40 -4.51 11.50 2.67
N PRO A 41 -4.59 12.84 2.81
CA PRO A 41 -4.89 13.70 1.67
C PRO A 41 -3.86 13.57 0.56
N HIS A 42 -4.28 13.71 -0.69
CA HIS A 42 -3.38 13.62 -1.83
C HIS A 42 -2.18 14.57 -1.69
N ALA A 43 -2.41 15.76 -1.18
CA ALA A 43 -1.35 16.76 -1.01
C ALA A 43 -0.26 16.33 -0.02
N ARG A 44 -0.53 15.33 0.82
CA ARG A 44 0.41 14.85 1.82
C ARG A 44 1.01 13.49 1.51
N ARG A 45 0.57 12.83 0.42
CA ARG A 45 1.04 11.48 0.09
C ARG A 45 2.54 11.43 -0.23
N HIS A 46 3.10 12.53 -0.74
CA HIS A 46 4.54 12.62 -1.04
C HIS A 46 5.41 12.55 0.22
N GLU A 47 4.83 12.79 1.40
CA GLU A 47 5.55 12.67 2.67
C GLU A 47 5.76 11.22 3.10
N TRP A 48 5.01 10.30 2.49
CA TRP A 48 5.05 8.89 2.81
C TRP A 48 5.87 8.12 1.79
N LYS A 49 6.61 7.13 2.27
CA LYS A 49 7.41 6.28 1.39
C LYS A 49 6.95 4.84 1.52
N LEU A 50 6.84 4.16 0.39
CA LEU A 50 6.54 2.73 0.36
C LEU A 50 7.72 1.97 0.94
N GLN A 51 7.45 1.18 1.98
CA GLN A 51 8.48 0.45 2.71
C GLN A 51 8.54 -1.01 2.28
N GLU A 52 7.38 -1.64 2.17
CA GLU A 52 7.30 -3.06 1.87
C GLU A 52 5.96 -3.40 1.22
N VAL A 53 6.00 -4.35 0.30
CA VAL A 53 4.80 -4.97 -0.26
C VAL A 53 5.02 -6.47 -0.16
N LYS A 54 4.17 -7.15 0.61
CA LYS A 54 4.28 -8.58 0.85
C LYS A 54 2.99 -9.28 0.44
N LEU A 55 3.12 -10.36 -0.33
CA LEU A 55 1.94 -11.14 -0.72
C LEU A 55 1.41 -11.93 0.47
N ASN A 56 0.15 -11.67 0.83
CA ASN A 56 -0.54 -12.43 1.87
C ASN A 56 -1.37 -13.57 1.25
N LYS A 57 -2.03 -13.27 0.14
CA LYS A 57 -2.88 -14.28 -0.52
C LYS A 57 -2.97 -13.99 -2.01
N GLU A 58 -2.67 -14.99 -2.82
CA GLU A 58 -2.85 -14.90 -4.26
C GLU A 58 -4.33 -15.10 -4.60
N ILE A 59 -4.85 -14.28 -5.51
CA ILE A 59 -6.23 -14.40 -5.98
C ILE A 59 -6.20 -14.72 -7.46
N ASN A 60 -6.74 -15.87 -7.80
CA ASN A 60 -6.87 -16.32 -9.18
C ASN A 60 -8.30 -16.08 -9.63
N ASP A 61 -8.45 -15.30 -10.68
CA ASP A 61 -9.75 -15.04 -11.29
C ASP A 61 -10.11 -16.15 -12.30
#